data_632177664911f7bf99a0a7008b5b0388
#
_entry.id   632177664911f7bf99a0a7008b5b0388
#
_cell.length_a   1.000
_cell.length_b   1.000
_cell.length_c   1.000
_cell.angle_alpha   90.00
_cell.angle_beta   90.00
_cell.angle_gamma   90.00
#
_symmetry.space_group_name_H-M   'P 1'
#
loop_
_entity.id
_entity.type
_entity.pdbx_description
1 polymer ?
#
loop_
_entity_poly.entity_id
_entity_poly.type
_entity_poly.pdbx_seq_one_letter_code
_entity_poly.pdbx_strand_id
1 'polypeptide(L)'
;EMFKEIKEKLKITPYLNKTLGISDIQLASKMIQGSENTSSIFYKNTYEVVPIPNLVFGKSQPVAFFYTEIYNLQSQLLKSEFIKMRMILYNSKGKLIKEKSKNLSRNSNTRVEVGSQILSNFPTDSYTFVIALIDSLSSTGISTAKKFFVYNPDIVVADTFETSTTAVLSSTFG
;
A
#
# COMPACT_ATOMS: atom_id res chain seq x y z
N GLU A 1 -19.38 25.69 -29.70
CA GLU A 1 -18.68 24.89 -28.68
C GLU A 1 -19.70 24.04 -27.96
N MET A 2 -19.47 22.72 -27.96
CA MET A 2 -20.37 21.74 -27.34
C MET A 2 -19.83 21.43 -25.95
N PHE A 3 -20.47 21.94 -24.91
CA PHE A 3 -20.12 21.59 -23.53
C PHE A 3 -20.76 20.25 -23.16
N LYS A 4 -19.93 19.30 -22.69
CA LYS A 4 -20.40 18.03 -22.15
C LYS A 4 -20.35 18.12 -20.62
N GLU A 5 -21.51 18.14 -19.99
CA GLU A 5 -21.61 18.04 -18.53
C GLU A 5 -21.55 16.56 -18.12
N ILE A 6 -20.63 16.21 -17.19
CA ILE A 6 -20.53 14.87 -16.59
C ILE A 6 -20.90 15.03 -15.12
N LYS A 7 -21.96 14.35 -14.70
CA LYS A 7 -22.40 14.30 -13.29
C LYS A 7 -22.03 12.93 -12.72
N GLU A 8 -21.15 12.92 -11.72
CA GLU A 8 -20.81 11.72 -10.96
C GLU A 8 -21.33 11.80 -9.53
N LYS A 9 -21.85 10.67 -9.04
CA LYS A 9 -22.35 10.55 -7.67
C LYS A 9 -21.25 9.99 -6.79
N LEU A 10 -20.61 10.84 -5.96
CA LEU A 10 -19.61 10.40 -5.00
C LEU A 10 -20.29 9.89 -3.73
N LYS A 11 -19.93 8.68 -3.30
CA LYS A 11 -20.31 8.12 -2.00
C LYS A 11 -19.16 8.34 -1.02
N ILE A 12 -19.38 9.22 -0.05
CA ILE A 12 -18.43 9.45 1.06
C ILE A 12 -18.81 8.54 2.21
N THR A 13 -17.87 7.70 2.65
CA THR A 13 -18.04 6.88 3.85
C THR A 13 -17.20 7.49 4.96
N PRO A 14 -17.82 8.08 6.00
CA PRO A 14 -17.06 8.69 7.10
C PRO A 14 -16.40 7.60 7.96
N TYR A 15 -15.21 7.89 8.49
CA TYR A 15 -14.60 7.07 9.54
C TYR A 15 -15.35 7.30 10.85
N LEU A 16 -16.23 6.37 11.21
CA LEU A 16 -16.98 6.44 12.47
C LEU A 16 -16.01 6.32 13.64
N ASN A 17 -16.21 7.17 14.68
CA ASN A 17 -15.31 7.29 15.83
C ASN A 17 -15.17 6.04 16.72
N LYS A 18 -15.66 4.88 16.30
CA LYS A 18 -15.67 3.65 17.09
C LYS A 18 -14.82 2.53 16.54
N THR A 19 -14.51 2.53 15.25
CA THR A 19 -13.76 1.44 14.61
C THR A 19 -12.44 1.94 14.06
N LEU A 20 -11.41 1.09 14.14
CA LEU A 20 -10.13 1.35 13.50
C LEU A 20 -10.34 1.66 12.01
N GLY A 21 -9.73 2.73 11.53
CA GLY A 21 -9.85 3.19 10.14
C GLY A 21 -8.48 3.37 9.49
N ILE A 22 -8.45 3.23 8.19
CA ILE A 22 -7.28 3.53 7.35
C ILE A 22 -7.74 4.18 6.05
N SER A 23 -7.06 5.26 5.64
CA SER A 23 -7.33 5.90 4.35
C SER A 23 -6.83 5.05 3.19
N ASP A 24 -7.21 5.42 1.98
CA ASP A 24 -6.54 4.93 0.78
C ASP A 24 -5.04 5.28 0.81
N ILE A 25 -4.25 4.44 0.15
CA ILE A 25 -2.82 4.69 -0.04
C ILE A 25 -2.65 5.69 -1.18
N GLN A 26 -2.09 6.84 -0.89
CA GLN A 26 -1.62 7.76 -1.91
C GLN A 26 -0.18 7.43 -2.28
N LEU A 27 0.06 7.05 -3.55
CA LEU A 27 1.39 6.92 -4.11
C LEU A 27 1.83 8.25 -4.70
N ALA A 28 3.11 8.59 -4.50
CA ALA A 28 3.67 9.87 -4.86
C ALA A 28 5.04 9.73 -5.53
N SER A 29 5.33 10.68 -6.42
CA SER A 29 6.63 10.83 -7.08
C SER A 29 7.64 11.56 -6.20
N LYS A 30 7.14 12.42 -5.30
CA LYS A 30 7.95 13.24 -4.39
C LYS A 30 7.23 13.41 -3.06
N MET A 31 8.00 13.44 -1.98
CA MET A 31 7.50 13.74 -0.64
C MET A 31 8.51 14.62 0.10
N ILE A 32 8.04 15.71 0.71
CA ILE A 32 8.83 16.59 1.55
C ILE A 32 8.20 16.57 2.94
N GLN A 33 8.97 16.15 3.94
CA GLN A 33 8.56 16.18 5.33
C GLN A 33 8.91 17.54 5.95
N GLY A 34 8.06 18.01 6.86
CA GLY A 34 8.24 19.31 7.53
C GLY A 34 8.07 20.48 6.58
N SER A 35 7.25 20.34 5.52
CA SER A 35 6.94 21.45 4.63
C SER A 35 6.15 22.52 5.37
N GLU A 36 6.56 23.77 5.19
CA GLU A 36 5.86 24.97 5.67
C GLU A 36 4.99 25.61 4.57
N ASN A 37 5.00 25.03 3.37
CA ASN A 37 4.26 25.53 2.21
C ASN A 37 2.77 25.15 2.30
N THR A 38 2.06 25.75 3.27
CA THR A 38 0.63 25.50 3.51
C THR A 38 -0.28 25.93 2.37
N SER A 39 0.21 26.73 1.43
CA SER A 39 -0.52 27.17 0.23
C SER A 39 -0.45 26.14 -0.91
N SER A 40 0.44 25.16 -0.84
CA SER A 40 0.51 24.08 -1.83
C SER A 40 -0.73 23.21 -1.79
N ILE A 41 -1.31 22.92 -2.95
CA ILE A 41 -2.44 21.95 -3.09
C ILE A 41 -2.03 20.52 -2.69
N PHE A 42 -0.73 20.26 -2.59
CA PHE A 42 -0.16 18.98 -2.17
C PHE A 42 0.18 18.92 -0.69
N TYR A 43 -0.03 20.03 0.05
CA TYR A 43 0.26 20.08 1.47
C TYR A 43 -0.81 19.36 2.30
N LYS A 44 -0.36 18.49 3.20
CA LYS A 44 -1.20 17.86 4.22
C LYS A 44 -0.37 17.32 5.40
N ASN A 45 -0.84 17.57 6.60
CA ASN A 45 -0.23 17.05 7.83
C ASN A 45 1.30 17.26 7.90
N THR A 46 1.79 18.46 7.58
CA THR A 46 3.22 18.84 7.52
C THR A 46 4.03 18.16 6.40
N TYR A 47 3.39 17.46 5.50
CA TYR A 47 4.01 16.87 4.31
C TYR A 47 3.53 17.58 3.05
N GLU A 48 4.41 17.69 2.08
CA GLU A 48 4.04 17.98 0.69
C GLU A 48 4.14 16.68 -0.11
N VAL A 49 3.00 16.16 -0.55
CA VAL A 49 2.88 14.83 -1.17
C VAL A 49 2.45 15.01 -2.61
N VAL A 50 3.41 15.00 -3.55
CA VAL A 50 3.15 15.20 -4.98
C VAL A 50 2.72 13.87 -5.60
N PRO A 51 1.45 13.71 -5.99
CA PRO A 51 0.94 12.45 -6.52
C PRO A 51 1.57 12.12 -7.87
N ILE A 52 1.51 10.83 -8.23
CA ILE A 52 1.84 10.34 -9.57
C ILE A 52 0.57 9.77 -10.23
N PRO A 53 -0.12 10.55 -11.08
CA PRO A 53 -1.46 10.17 -11.57
C PRO A 53 -1.49 8.89 -12.41
N ASN A 54 -0.45 8.62 -13.19
CA ASN A 54 -0.35 7.43 -14.03
C ASN A 54 0.04 6.14 -13.28
N LEU A 55 0.49 6.27 -12.01
CA LEU A 55 0.95 5.16 -11.17
C LEU A 55 2.02 4.27 -11.84
N VAL A 56 2.89 4.87 -12.66
CA VAL A 56 4.01 4.19 -13.33
C VAL A 56 5.32 4.60 -12.69
N PHE A 57 6.07 3.61 -12.24
CA PHE A 57 7.38 3.75 -11.61
C PHE A 57 8.44 2.95 -12.39
N GLY A 58 9.68 2.93 -11.91
CA GLY A 58 10.79 2.19 -12.50
C GLY A 58 11.88 3.12 -13.00
N LYS A 59 12.39 2.89 -14.21
CA LYS A 59 13.57 3.60 -14.76
C LYS A 59 13.44 5.14 -14.69
N SER A 60 12.28 5.69 -15.02
CA SER A 60 12.03 7.16 -15.01
C SER A 60 11.66 7.69 -13.64
N GLN A 61 11.06 6.88 -12.78
CA GLN A 61 10.63 7.22 -11.42
C GLN A 61 11.02 6.06 -10.48
N PRO A 62 12.30 6.00 -10.04
CA PRO A 62 12.84 4.83 -9.37
C PRO A 62 12.39 4.65 -7.91
N VAL A 63 11.74 5.66 -7.33
CA VAL A 63 11.26 5.63 -5.95
C VAL A 63 9.77 5.93 -5.92
N ALA A 64 9.01 5.01 -5.34
CA ALA A 64 7.62 5.23 -4.97
C ALA A 64 7.55 5.68 -3.50
N PHE A 65 7.00 6.86 -3.25
CA PHE A 65 6.62 7.28 -1.90
C PHE A 65 5.18 6.89 -1.65
N PHE A 66 4.83 6.61 -0.38
CA PHE A 66 3.45 6.39 0.01
C PHE A 66 3.08 7.23 1.23
N TYR A 67 1.82 7.61 1.27
CA TYR A 67 1.17 8.33 2.36
C TYR A 67 -0.16 7.67 2.66
N THR A 68 -0.47 7.44 3.93
CA THR A 68 -1.78 6.99 4.41
C THR A 68 -2.05 7.52 5.81
N GLU A 69 -3.31 7.65 6.16
CA GLU A 69 -3.76 8.11 7.46
C GLU A 69 -4.49 7.00 8.19
N ILE A 70 -4.22 6.88 9.48
CA ILE A 70 -4.83 5.89 10.36
C ILE A 70 -5.69 6.64 11.38
N TYR A 71 -6.89 6.15 11.62
CA TYR A 71 -7.90 6.78 12.47
C TYR A 71 -8.38 5.84 13.55
N ASN A 72 -8.79 6.42 14.67
CA ASN A 72 -9.42 5.72 15.79
C ASN A 72 -8.51 4.68 16.46
N LEU A 73 -7.18 4.95 16.52
CA LEU A 73 -6.23 4.11 17.24
C LEU A 73 -6.54 4.01 18.74
N GLN A 74 -7.22 5.00 19.33
CA GLN A 74 -7.63 5.01 20.73
C GLN A 74 -9.02 4.39 20.95
N SER A 75 -9.61 3.77 19.96
CA SER A 75 -10.92 3.13 20.08
C SER A 75 -10.95 2.10 21.22
N GLN A 76 -12.01 2.13 22.01
CA GLN A 76 -12.26 1.19 23.10
C GLN A 76 -12.56 -0.24 22.60
N LEU A 77 -12.84 -0.41 21.31
CA LEU A 77 -13.07 -1.70 20.69
C LEU A 77 -11.77 -2.47 20.46
N LEU A 78 -10.62 -1.78 20.43
CA LEU A 78 -9.30 -2.39 20.28
C LEU A 78 -8.81 -2.92 21.64
N LYS A 79 -8.30 -4.14 21.64
CA LYS A 79 -7.86 -4.85 22.85
C LYS A 79 -6.36 -4.89 23.03
N SER A 80 -5.60 -4.84 21.93
CA SER A 80 -4.13 -4.85 21.99
C SER A 80 -3.59 -3.49 22.44
N GLU A 81 -2.50 -3.50 23.17
CA GLU A 81 -1.72 -2.29 23.52
C GLU A 81 -1.14 -1.60 22.27
N PHE A 82 -0.75 -2.39 21.29
CA PHE A 82 -0.22 -1.93 20.01
C PHE A 82 -1.03 -2.53 18.86
N ILE A 83 -1.19 -1.75 17.79
CA ILE A 83 -1.74 -2.24 16.54
C ILE A 83 -0.59 -2.68 15.63
N LYS A 84 -0.59 -3.94 15.20
CA LYS A 84 0.41 -4.43 14.26
C LYS A 84 0.09 -3.93 12.86
N MET A 85 1.00 -3.14 12.29
CA MET A 85 0.94 -2.71 10.89
C MET A 85 1.81 -3.62 10.05
N ARG A 86 1.24 -4.19 8.99
CA ARG A 86 1.97 -4.96 7.96
C ARG A 86 1.92 -4.20 6.65
N MET A 87 3.06 -4.07 5.99
CA MET A 87 3.22 -3.49 4.67
C MET A 87 3.70 -4.59 3.74
N ILE A 88 2.90 -4.94 2.76
CA ILE A 88 3.09 -6.13 1.94
C ILE A 88 3.08 -5.73 0.47
N LEU A 89 4.01 -6.25 -0.30
CA LEU A 89 4.10 -6.04 -1.73
C LEU A 89 3.98 -7.36 -2.48
N TYR A 90 3.00 -7.46 -3.36
CA TYR A 90 2.77 -8.60 -4.25
C TYR A 90 3.03 -8.21 -5.70
N ASN A 91 3.47 -9.17 -6.52
CA ASN A 91 3.53 -9.01 -7.98
C ASN A 91 2.18 -9.36 -8.65
N SER A 92 2.12 -9.30 -9.98
CA SER A 92 0.92 -9.62 -10.77
C SER A 92 0.42 -11.06 -10.59
N LYS A 93 1.32 -12.00 -10.26
CA LYS A 93 1.00 -13.42 -9.99
C LYS A 93 0.56 -13.68 -8.55
N GLY A 94 0.45 -12.65 -7.71
CA GLY A 94 0.13 -12.79 -6.29
C GLY A 94 1.29 -13.30 -5.43
N LYS A 95 2.51 -13.40 -5.99
CA LYS A 95 3.70 -13.79 -5.23
C LYS A 95 4.11 -12.67 -4.29
N LEU A 96 4.38 -13.02 -3.03
CA LEU A 96 4.94 -12.11 -2.04
C LEU A 96 6.36 -11.69 -2.47
N ILE A 97 6.57 -10.39 -2.66
CA ILE A 97 7.87 -9.82 -3.03
C ILE A 97 8.59 -9.24 -1.82
N LYS A 98 7.83 -8.56 -0.97
CA LYS A 98 8.40 -7.91 0.22
C LYS A 98 7.35 -7.77 1.30
N GLU A 99 7.78 -7.92 2.54
CA GLU A 99 6.96 -7.63 3.70
C GLU A 99 7.79 -6.90 4.76
N LYS A 100 7.16 -5.94 5.41
CA LYS A 100 7.65 -5.29 6.63
C LYS A 100 6.52 -5.19 7.63
N SER A 101 6.83 -5.30 8.91
CA SER A 101 5.86 -5.07 9.98
C SER A 101 6.43 -4.17 11.05
N LYS A 102 5.55 -3.42 11.72
CA LYS A 102 5.88 -2.63 12.92
C LYS A 102 4.67 -2.54 13.83
N ASN A 103 4.91 -2.24 15.10
CA ASN A 103 3.86 -1.97 16.06
C ASN A 103 3.60 -0.47 16.11
N LEU A 104 2.34 -0.10 16.06
CA LEU A 104 1.87 1.28 16.22
C LEU A 104 1.38 1.46 17.64
N SER A 105 1.94 2.45 18.35
CA SER A 105 1.42 2.87 19.64
C SER A 105 0.05 3.54 19.49
N ARG A 106 -0.77 3.43 20.51
CA ARG A 106 -2.11 4.02 20.56
C ARG A 106 -2.16 5.34 21.35
N ASN A 107 -1.02 6.06 21.43
CA ASN A 107 -0.89 7.31 22.19
C ASN A 107 -1.64 8.48 21.53
N SER A 108 -1.95 8.40 20.25
CA SER A 108 -2.75 9.37 19.49
C SER A 108 -3.89 8.65 18.77
N ASN A 109 -5.04 9.32 18.65
CA ASN A 109 -6.21 8.75 17.95
C ASN A 109 -6.02 8.69 16.43
N THR A 110 -5.21 9.59 15.89
CA THR A 110 -4.88 9.65 14.46
C THR A 110 -3.38 9.56 14.25
N ARG A 111 -2.96 9.00 13.13
CA ARG A 111 -1.56 8.89 12.78
C ARG A 111 -1.35 8.92 11.28
N VAL A 112 -0.34 9.66 10.83
CA VAL A 112 0.14 9.63 9.45
C VAL A 112 1.24 8.58 9.35
N GLU A 113 1.15 7.74 8.33
CA GLU A 113 2.15 6.77 7.97
C GLU A 113 2.68 7.05 6.57
N VAL A 114 3.99 7.18 6.48
CA VAL A 114 4.70 7.48 5.25
C VAL A 114 5.89 6.56 5.07
N GLY A 115 6.34 6.42 3.84
CA GLY A 115 7.55 5.69 3.54
C GLY A 115 7.86 5.71 2.06
N SER A 116 8.88 4.94 1.69
CA SER A 116 9.31 4.81 0.31
C SER A 116 9.73 3.38 -0.02
N GLN A 117 9.61 3.05 -1.30
CA GLN A 117 10.11 1.81 -1.89
C GLN A 117 10.95 2.13 -3.11
N ILE A 118 12.20 1.67 -3.11
CA ILE A 118 13.07 1.73 -4.29
C ILE A 118 12.62 0.63 -5.25
N LEU A 119 12.35 1.02 -6.49
CA LEU A 119 11.79 0.16 -7.54
C LEU A 119 12.71 0.02 -8.75
N SER A 120 13.92 0.62 -8.72
CA SER A 120 14.89 0.56 -9.82
C SER A 120 15.29 -0.86 -10.21
N ASN A 121 15.29 -1.80 -9.26
CA ASN A 121 15.69 -3.20 -9.46
C ASN A 121 14.50 -4.16 -9.55
N PHE A 122 13.27 -3.65 -9.65
CA PHE A 122 12.08 -4.46 -9.78
C PHE A 122 11.82 -4.76 -11.26
N PRO A 123 11.50 -6.01 -11.62
CA PRO A 123 11.09 -6.34 -12.98
C PRO A 123 9.89 -5.53 -13.46
N THR A 124 9.78 -5.36 -14.77
CA THR A 124 8.58 -4.79 -15.38
C THR A 124 7.37 -5.69 -15.08
N ASP A 125 6.45 -5.19 -14.27
CA ASP A 125 5.24 -5.92 -13.84
C ASP A 125 4.25 -4.97 -13.15
N SER A 126 3.04 -5.47 -12.89
CA SER A 126 2.07 -4.84 -11.99
C SER A 126 2.30 -5.31 -10.57
N TYR A 127 2.31 -4.36 -9.64
CA TYR A 127 2.48 -4.65 -8.21
C TYR A 127 1.28 -4.16 -7.42
N THR A 128 0.98 -4.86 -6.34
CA THR A 128 -0.05 -4.45 -5.38
C THR A 128 0.60 -4.23 -4.01
N PHE A 129 0.56 -2.99 -3.54
CA PHE A 129 1.00 -2.62 -2.20
C PHE A 129 -0.20 -2.65 -1.25
N VAL A 130 -0.09 -3.41 -0.17
CA VAL A 130 -1.12 -3.60 0.85
C VAL A 130 -0.60 -3.09 2.18
N ILE A 131 -1.43 -2.34 2.89
CA ILE A 131 -1.22 -1.98 4.28
C ILE A 131 -2.36 -2.60 5.09
N ALA A 132 -2.01 -3.45 6.06
CA ALA A 132 -2.95 -4.08 6.97
C ALA A 132 -2.66 -3.66 8.42
N LEU A 133 -3.70 -3.32 9.16
CA LEU A 133 -3.69 -3.02 10.58
C LEU A 133 -4.39 -4.15 11.32
N ILE A 134 -3.73 -4.72 12.32
CA ILE A 134 -4.22 -5.91 13.03
C ILE A 134 -4.19 -5.66 14.53
N ASP A 135 -5.33 -5.82 15.18
CA ASP A 135 -5.44 -5.97 16.62
C ASP A 135 -5.35 -7.46 16.96
N SER A 136 -4.19 -7.89 17.43
CA SER A 136 -3.89 -9.31 17.63
C SER A 136 -4.73 -9.94 18.74
N LEU A 137 -5.15 -9.20 19.75
CA LEU A 137 -5.96 -9.73 20.87
C LEU A 137 -7.44 -9.87 20.53
N SER A 138 -7.97 -9.01 19.66
CA SER A 138 -9.35 -9.13 19.18
C SER A 138 -9.47 -9.98 17.92
N SER A 139 -8.34 -10.36 17.31
CA SER A 139 -8.29 -11.05 15.99
C SER A 139 -9.03 -10.28 14.90
N THR A 140 -9.06 -8.96 15.00
CA THR A 140 -9.70 -8.07 14.02
C THR A 140 -8.66 -7.27 13.26
N GLY A 141 -9.01 -6.85 12.04
CA GLY A 141 -8.11 -6.03 11.25
C GLY A 141 -8.82 -5.32 10.10
N ILE A 142 -8.12 -4.36 9.54
CA ILE A 142 -8.55 -3.61 8.36
C ILE A 142 -7.36 -3.49 7.41
N SER A 143 -7.60 -3.43 6.12
CA SER A 143 -6.55 -3.23 5.12
C SER A 143 -6.99 -2.32 4.01
N THR A 144 -6.00 -1.69 3.37
CA THR A 144 -6.14 -0.94 2.14
C THR A 144 -5.07 -1.39 1.15
N ALA A 145 -5.33 -1.27 -0.13
CA ALA A 145 -4.40 -1.71 -1.18
C ALA A 145 -4.34 -0.69 -2.32
N LYS A 146 -3.16 -0.56 -2.93
CA LYS A 146 -2.95 0.26 -4.11
C LYS A 146 -2.16 -0.51 -5.15
N LYS A 147 -2.70 -0.59 -6.36
CA LYS A 147 -2.03 -1.18 -7.52
C LYS A 147 -1.25 -0.13 -8.28
N PHE A 148 -0.05 -0.49 -8.76
CA PHE A 148 0.79 0.36 -9.59
C PHE A 148 1.59 -0.50 -10.58
N PHE A 149 2.21 0.13 -11.56
CA PHE A 149 3.02 -0.53 -12.58
C PHE A 149 4.48 -0.11 -12.46
N VAL A 150 5.40 -1.05 -12.65
CA VAL A 150 6.84 -0.79 -12.76
C VAL A 150 7.28 -1.07 -14.18
N TYR A 151 8.00 -0.11 -14.77
CA TYR A 151 8.58 -0.23 -16.10
C TYR A 151 10.12 -0.15 -16.04
N ASN A 152 10.77 -1.29 -16.11
CA ASN A 152 12.23 -1.46 -16.14
C ASN A 152 12.60 -2.43 -17.26
N PRO A 153 12.65 -1.99 -18.51
CA PRO A 153 12.83 -2.89 -19.66
C PRO A 153 14.19 -3.59 -19.68
N ASP A 154 15.17 -3.01 -18.99
CA ASP A 154 16.55 -3.54 -18.94
C ASP A 154 16.70 -4.67 -17.89
N ILE A 155 15.67 -4.92 -17.05
CA ILE A 155 15.69 -5.96 -16.03
C ILE A 155 15.02 -7.22 -16.59
N VAL A 156 15.84 -8.20 -16.92
CA VAL A 156 15.37 -9.51 -17.35
C VAL A 156 15.11 -10.39 -16.13
N VAL A 157 13.89 -10.91 -16.00
CA VAL A 157 13.57 -11.97 -15.05
C VAL A 157 14.11 -13.26 -15.65
N ALA A 158 15.11 -13.91 -15.02
CA ALA A 158 15.43 -15.27 -15.35
C ALA A 158 14.19 -16.12 -15.03
N ASP A 159 13.56 -16.70 -16.06
CA ASP A 159 12.51 -17.69 -15.87
C ASP A 159 13.14 -18.90 -15.17
N THR A 160 13.04 -18.94 -13.85
CA THR A 160 13.24 -20.19 -13.14
C THR A 160 12.01 -21.06 -13.48
N PHE A 161 12.19 -21.92 -14.49
CA PHE A 161 11.29 -23.06 -14.69
C PHE A 161 11.33 -23.87 -13.40
N GLU A 162 10.32 -23.73 -12.54
CA GLU A 162 10.06 -24.72 -11.53
C GLU A 162 9.64 -25.99 -12.29
N THR A 163 10.57 -26.90 -12.50
CA THR A 163 10.28 -28.27 -12.88
C THR A 163 9.43 -28.83 -11.77
N SER A 164 8.12 -28.81 -11.96
CA SER A 164 7.20 -29.59 -11.13
C SER A 164 7.56 -31.05 -11.39
N THR A 165 8.31 -31.64 -10.46
CA THR A 165 8.54 -33.07 -10.41
C THR A 165 7.18 -33.72 -10.13
N THR A 166 6.49 -34.13 -11.17
CA THR A 166 5.30 -34.96 -11.05
C THR A 166 5.79 -36.29 -10.48
N ALA A 167 5.55 -36.51 -9.20
CA ALA A 167 5.75 -37.83 -8.59
C ALA A 167 4.78 -38.79 -9.25
N VAL A 168 5.28 -39.63 -10.15
CA VAL A 168 4.54 -40.73 -10.70
C VAL A 168 4.42 -41.79 -9.57
N LEU A 169 3.25 -41.81 -8.94
CA LEU A 169 2.87 -42.96 -8.06
C LEU A 169 2.65 -44.16 -8.96
N SER A 170 3.68 -45.00 -9.06
CA SER A 170 3.53 -46.34 -9.60
C SER A 170 2.74 -47.19 -8.57
N SER A 171 1.45 -47.39 -8.81
CA SER A 171 0.68 -48.39 -8.10
C SER A 171 1.08 -49.76 -8.62
N THR A 172 1.91 -50.50 -7.87
CA THR A 172 2.14 -51.92 -8.06
C THR A 172 1.08 -52.65 -7.24
N PHE A 173 0.03 -53.12 -7.90
CA PHE A 173 -0.80 -54.19 -7.38
C PHE A 173 -0.17 -55.52 -7.83
N GLY A 174 0.28 -56.28 -6.87
CA GLY A 174 0.61 -57.68 -6.96
C GLY A 174 -0.12 -58.46 -5.84
#